data_7daa372f70ea16a9f296d4b56eda5117
#
_entry.id   7daa372f70ea16a9f296d4b56eda5117
#
_cell.length_a   1.000
_cell.length_b   1.000
_cell.length_c   1.000
_cell.angle_alpha   90.00
_cell.angle_beta   90.00
_cell.angle_gamma   90.00
#
_symmetry.space_group_name_H-M   'P 1'
#
loop_
_entity.id
_entity.type
_entity.pdbx_description
1 polymer ?
#
loop_
_entity_poly.entity_id
_entity_poly.type
_entity_poly.pdbx_seq_one_letter_code
_entity_poly.pdbx_strand_id
1 'polypeptide(L)'
;MSRSLTTPVAAAAALLALSACSDSSPRATDPAVHSSEAAVHETGTCPPRLPEGDDPGGHGFGVEAAAEDLPSLLEPQQAWLCQYAATDAAPSPEGAAYTWDLVGRAEPVPAARLAALGQALDDLSLPEDERMCTADLGPRWMVVYDHDGDLTGVVVDDYGCREVRLTDEPFETPPGQADENGMVPGVLDGGTAVLTAVGVGR
;
A
#
# COMPACT_ATOMS: atom_id res chain seq x y z
N MET A 1 9.59 -37.29 52.13
CA MET A 1 10.33 -38.49 51.79
C MET A 1 11.29 -38.15 50.68
N SER A 2 12.56 -38.05 51.05
CA SER A 2 13.72 -37.74 50.21
C SER A 2 14.04 -38.89 49.24
N ARG A 3 14.58 -38.57 48.08
CA ARG A 3 15.72 -39.29 47.50
C ARG A 3 16.35 -38.48 46.37
N SER A 4 17.57 -38.01 46.72
CA SER A 4 18.62 -37.58 45.77
C SER A 4 19.27 -38.79 45.10
N LEU A 5 19.83 -38.58 43.89
CA LEU A 5 20.98 -39.32 43.33
C LEU A 5 21.47 -38.55 42.10
N THR A 6 22.49 -37.77 42.22
CA THR A 6 23.94 -37.84 41.88
C THR A 6 24.32 -38.43 40.53
N THR A 7 24.92 -37.52 39.73
CA THR A 7 26.02 -37.51 38.74
C THR A 7 26.67 -38.85 38.29
N PRO A 8 27.31 -38.93 37.06
CA PRO A 8 28.64 -38.31 36.92
C PRO A 8 28.98 -37.68 35.54
N VAL A 9 30.05 -36.90 35.65
CA VAL A 9 30.93 -36.28 34.64
C VAL A 9 31.69 -37.33 33.83
N ALA A 10 31.85 -37.11 32.54
CA ALA A 10 32.96 -37.69 31.79
C ALA A 10 33.46 -36.65 30.76
N ALA A 11 34.70 -36.21 31.00
CA ALA A 11 35.52 -35.45 30.10
C ALA A 11 36.29 -36.40 29.19
N ALA A 12 36.45 -36.07 27.92
CA ALA A 12 37.54 -36.59 27.11
C ALA A 12 37.93 -35.57 26.04
N ALA A 13 39.20 -35.35 25.97
CA ALA A 13 39.94 -34.33 25.26
C ALA A 13 40.34 -34.74 23.84
N ALA A 14 40.64 -33.70 23.05
CA ALA A 14 41.66 -33.52 22.03
C ALA A 14 41.65 -34.42 20.77
N LEU A 15 41.71 -33.76 19.60
CA LEU A 15 42.89 -33.84 18.71
C LEU A 15 42.75 -32.84 17.56
N LEU A 16 43.74 -31.99 17.43
CA LEU A 16 44.05 -31.10 16.32
C LEU A 16 44.38 -31.92 15.05
N ALA A 17 43.86 -31.55 13.91
CA ALA A 17 44.46 -31.83 12.62
C ALA A 17 44.28 -30.63 11.71
N LEU A 18 45.37 -29.87 11.55
CA LEU A 18 45.57 -28.95 10.44
C LEU A 18 45.76 -29.78 9.17
N SER A 19 44.99 -29.51 8.15
CA SER A 19 45.30 -29.84 6.77
C SER A 19 44.88 -28.69 5.90
N ALA A 20 45.85 -27.89 5.52
CA ALA A 20 45.76 -27.00 4.39
C ALA A 20 45.86 -27.81 3.14
N CYS A 21 44.91 -27.65 2.20
CA CYS A 21 45.15 -27.83 0.79
C CYS A 21 44.19 -26.95 -0.01
N SER A 22 44.83 -26.15 -0.78
CA SER A 22 44.28 -25.26 -1.81
C SER A 22 43.42 -25.98 -2.83
N ASP A 23 42.60 -25.18 -3.41
CA ASP A 23 42.31 -25.10 -4.84
C ASP A 23 40.95 -25.51 -5.33
N SER A 24 40.49 -24.62 -6.21
CA SER A 24 39.43 -24.82 -7.21
C SER A 24 38.00 -24.75 -6.72
N SER A 25 37.49 -23.53 -6.54
CA SER A 25 36.07 -23.23 -6.58
C SER A 25 35.46 -23.55 -7.95
N PRO A 26 34.43 -24.36 -8.01
CA PRO A 26 33.39 -24.18 -9.00
C PRO A 26 32.51 -23.03 -8.49
N ARG A 27 32.44 -22.00 -9.28
CA ARG A 27 31.52 -20.85 -9.10
C ARG A 27 30.10 -21.42 -9.04
N ALA A 28 29.62 -21.66 -7.84
CA ALA A 28 28.22 -21.89 -7.60
C ALA A 28 27.52 -20.60 -8.04
N THR A 29 26.71 -20.72 -9.06
CA THR A 29 25.72 -19.73 -9.43
C THR A 29 24.78 -19.66 -8.23
N ASP A 30 24.94 -18.67 -7.38
CA ASP A 30 23.93 -18.33 -6.39
C ASP A 30 22.60 -18.16 -7.14
N PRO A 31 21.53 -18.86 -6.72
CA PRO A 31 20.21 -18.45 -7.13
C PRO A 31 20.08 -17.01 -6.66
N ALA A 32 19.84 -16.09 -7.59
CA ALA A 32 19.46 -14.73 -7.29
C ALA A 32 18.28 -14.83 -6.32
N VAL A 33 18.58 -14.67 -5.03
CA VAL A 33 17.58 -14.27 -4.07
C VAL A 33 17.15 -12.91 -4.59
N HIS A 34 16.00 -12.87 -5.27
CA HIS A 34 15.27 -11.62 -5.42
C HIS A 34 14.87 -11.22 -4.00
N SER A 35 15.81 -10.62 -3.30
CA SER A 35 15.47 -9.69 -2.26
C SER A 35 14.70 -8.59 -2.99
N SER A 36 13.40 -8.62 -2.93
CA SER A 36 12.60 -7.41 -2.98
C SER A 36 13.02 -6.62 -1.74
N GLU A 37 14.24 -6.04 -1.80
CA GLU A 37 14.48 -4.83 -1.06
C GLU A 37 13.47 -3.86 -1.66
N ALA A 38 12.38 -3.63 -0.91
CA ALA A 38 11.53 -2.49 -1.12
C ALA A 38 12.48 -1.33 -1.33
N ALA A 39 12.65 -0.92 -2.55
CA ALA A 39 13.39 0.28 -2.88
C ALA A 39 12.62 1.38 -2.15
N VAL A 40 13.10 1.73 -0.96
CA VAL A 40 12.75 2.99 -0.32
C VAL A 40 13.15 4.00 -1.38
N HIS A 41 12.19 4.40 -2.20
CA HIS A 41 12.40 5.40 -3.22
C HIS A 41 13.00 6.60 -2.49
N GLU A 42 14.20 7.01 -2.89
CA GLU A 42 14.94 8.13 -2.27
C GLU A 42 14.12 9.45 -2.28
N THR A 43 12.96 9.46 -2.89
CA THR A 43 12.02 10.58 -3.01
C THR A 43 10.78 10.49 -2.12
N GLY A 44 10.63 9.45 -1.29
CA GLY A 44 9.52 9.35 -0.35
C GLY A 44 8.55 8.20 -0.67
N THR A 45 7.67 7.92 0.28
CA THR A 45 6.71 6.82 0.29
C THR A 45 5.49 7.09 -0.61
N CYS A 46 5.37 8.29 -1.19
CA CYS A 46 4.29 8.70 -2.10
C CYS A 46 4.79 8.76 -3.54
N PRO A 47 4.07 8.22 -4.53
CA PRO A 47 4.40 8.46 -5.93
C PRO A 47 4.29 9.97 -6.26
N PRO A 48 5.16 10.51 -7.12
CA PRO A 48 5.12 11.94 -7.49
C PRO A 48 3.86 12.30 -8.28
N ARG A 49 3.22 11.32 -8.89
CA ARG A 49 1.94 11.36 -9.60
C ARG A 49 1.22 10.05 -9.36
N LEU A 50 -0.11 10.08 -9.24
CA LEU A 50 -0.89 8.85 -9.20
C LEU A 50 -0.72 8.11 -10.53
N PRO A 51 -0.50 6.77 -10.49
CA PRO A 51 -0.45 5.97 -11.71
C PRO A 51 -1.72 6.13 -12.55
N GLU A 52 -1.55 6.30 -13.85
CA GLU A 52 -2.65 6.45 -14.81
C GLU A 52 -2.95 5.08 -15.42
N GLY A 53 -4.23 4.80 -15.66
CA GLY A 53 -4.69 3.56 -16.25
C GLY A 53 -6.00 3.74 -17.00
N ASP A 54 -6.86 2.75 -16.91
CA ASP A 54 -8.18 2.81 -17.53
C ASP A 54 -8.97 4.01 -16.98
N ASP A 55 -9.42 4.85 -17.89
CA ASP A 55 -10.22 6.04 -17.59
C ASP A 55 -11.35 6.13 -18.62
N PRO A 56 -12.45 5.37 -18.43
CA PRO A 56 -13.55 5.30 -19.39
C PRO A 56 -14.19 6.66 -19.67
N GLY A 57 -14.17 7.57 -18.71
CA GLY A 57 -14.67 8.94 -18.86
C GLY A 57 -13.74 9.87 -19.64
N GLY A 58 -12.45 9.53 -19.76
CA GLY A 58 -11.44 10.35 -20.44
C GLY A 58 -11.11 11.66 -19.72
N HIS A 59 -11.45 11.77 -18.43
CA HIS A 59 -11.28 12.99 -17.65
C HIS A 59 -10.13 12.91 -16.61
N GLY A 60 -9.44 11.78 -16.53
CA GLY A 60 -8.39 11.55 -15.54
C GLY A 60 -8.94 11.14 -14.16
N PHE A 61 -10.20 10.72 -14.08
CA PHE A 61 -10.78 10.21 -12.84
C PHE A 61 -10.48 8.74 -12.60
N GLY A 62 -10.06 8.03 -13.66
CA GLY A 62 -9.73 6.61 -13.61
C GLY A 62 -10.97 5.75 -13.58
N VAL A 63 -10.91 4.63 -12.87
CA VAL A 63 -12.05 3.72 -12.74
C VAL A 63 -13.15 4.36 -11.91
N GLU A 64 -14.38 4.40 -12.45
CA GLU A 64 -15.59 4.92 -11.80
C GLU A 64 -16.64 3.81 -11.57
N ALA A 65 -16.42 2.62 -12.14
CA ALA A 65 -17.31 1.48 -11.93
C ALA A 65 -17.25 1.01 -10.48
N ALA A 66 -18.39 0.68 -9.88
CA ALA A 66 -18.46 0.11 -8.54
C ALA A 66 -17.71 -1.22 -8.47
N ALA A 67 -17.04 -1.47 -7.34
CA ALA A 67 -16.50 -2.79 -7.06
C ALA A 67 -17.66 -3.80 -6.91
N GLU A 68 -17.41 -5.06 -7.33
CA GLU A 68 -18.38 -6.14 -7.22
C GLU A 68 -18.23 -6.93 -5.92
N ASP A 69 -17.04 -6.91 -5.33
CA ASP A 69 -16.68 -7.63 -4.11
C ASP A 69 -16.08 -6.69 -3.06
N LEU A 70 -16.04 -7.12 -1.80
CA LEU A 70 -15.33 -6.43 -0.72
C LEU A 70 -13.87 -6.87 -0.65
N PRO A 71 -12.95 -5.95 -0.35
CA PRO A 71 -11.54 -6.28 -0.22
C PRO A 71 -11.27 -7.10 1.06
N SER A 72 -10.10 -7.77 1.08
CA SER A 72 -9.57 -8.44 2.26
C SER A 72 -8.19 -7.88 2.55
N LEU A 73 -8.14 -6.76 3.26
CA LEU A 73 -6.93 -5.98 3.50
C LEU A 73 -6.19 -6.45 4.76
N LEU A 74 -4.87 -6.29 4.75
CA LEU A 74 -4.02 -6.55 5.90
C LEU A 74 -3.96 -5.32 6.81
N GLU A 75 -3.76 -5.54 8.11
CA GLU A 75 -3.67 -4.49 9.14
C GLU A 75 -2.45 -3.58 8.88
N PRO A 76 -2.61 -2.24 8.84
CA PRO A 76 -1.49 -1.31 8.70
C PRO A 76 -0.51 -1.37 9.87
N GLN A 77 0.77 -1.60 9.60
CA GLN A 77 1.85 -1.52 10.60
C GLN A 77 2.52 -0.15 10.61
N GLN A 78 2.62 0.47 9.45
CA GLN A 78 3.05 1.85 9.25
C GLN A 78 2.19 2.45 8.13
N ALA A 79 2.00 3.77 8.13
CA ALA A 79 1.27 4.44 7.06
C ALA A 79 1.76 5.87 6.83
N TRP A 80 1.55 6.34 5.61
CA TRP A 80 1.87 7.69 5.17
C TRP A 80 0.69 8.28 4.41
N LEU A 81 0.47 9.56 4.60
CA LEU A 81 -0.56 10.34 3.92
C LEU A 81 0.05 11.20 2.84
N CYS A 82 -0.51 11.14 1.65
CA CYS A 82 -0.07 11.81 0.44
C CYS A 82 -1.22 12.62 -0.13
N GLN A 83 -1.04 13.92 -0.32
CA GLN A 83 -2.05 14.76 -0.97
C GLN A 83 -1.74 14.94 -2.44
N TYR A 84 -2.76 14.86 -3.29
CA TYR A 84 -2.65 15.12 -4.72
C TYR A 84 -3.64 16.21 -5.15
N ALA A 85 -3.17 17.08 -6.04
CA ALA A 85 -4.02 18.07 -6.69
C ALA A 85 -4.20 17.72 -8.16
N ALA A 86 -5.39 18.00 -8.67
CA ALA A 86 -5.65 17.91 -10.09
C ALA A 86 -4.84 18.96 -10.83
N THR A 87 -4.18 18.54 -11.89
CA THR A 87 -3.46 19.40 -12.84
C THR A 87 -4.06 19.18 -14.22
N ASP A 88 -4.33 20.27 -14.94
CA ASP A 88 -4.88 20.18 -16.29
C ASP A 88 -3.92 19.40 -17.19
N ALA A 89 -4.38 18.29 -17.71
CA ALA A 89 -3.73 17.59 -18.80
C ALA A 89 -3.97 18.33 -20.13
N ALA A 90 -3.34 17.86 -21.20
CA ALA A 90 -3.60 18.43 -22.52
C ALA A 90 -5.11 18.34 -22.84
N PRO A 91 -5.70 19.38 -23.45
CA PRO A 91 -7.12 19.38 -23.78
C PRO A 91 -7.53 18.14 -24.58
N SER A 92 -8.50 17.40 -24.09
CA SER A 92 -9.15 16.31 -24.79
C SER A 92 -10.32 16.84 -25.64
N PRO A 93 -10.66 16.23 -26.79
CA PRO A 93 -11.89 16.55 -27.53
C PRO A 93 -13.15 16.38 -26.68
N GLU A 94 -13.09 15.62 -25.60
CA GLU A 94 -14.21 15.26 -24.74
C GLU A 94 -14.34 16.17 -23.51
N GLY A 95 -13.39 17.12 -23.32
CA GLY A 95 -13.41 18.08 -22.22
C GLY A 95 -12.09 18.23 -21.50
N ALA A 96 -12.12 18.75 -20.27
CA ALA A 96 -10.94 18.86 -19.43
C ALA A 96 -10.54 17.46 -18.92
N ALA A 97 -9.28 17.14 -19.11
CA ALA A 97 -8.66 15.94 -18.53
C ALA A 97 -7.67 16.37 -17.44
N TYR A 98 -7.55 15.56 -16.41
CA TYR A 98 -6.71 15.83 -15.25
C TYR A 98 -5.67 14.75 -15.04
N THR A 99 -4.52 15.14 -14.51
CA THR A 99 -3.55 14.27 -13.86
C THR A 99 -3.47 14.65 -12.39
N TRP A 100 -2.96 13.76 -11.55
CA TRP A 100 -2.95 13.98 -10.11
C TRP A 100 -1.51 14.01 -9.61
N ASP A 101 -1.00 15.23 -9.38
CA ASP A 101 0.37 15.47 -8.96
C ASP A 101 0.46 15.65 -7.45
N LEU A 102 1.52 15.08 -6.83
CA LEU A 102 1.77 15.15 -5.40
C LEU A 102 1.96 16.59 -4.94
N VAL A 103 1.26 16.96 -3.87
CA VAL A 103 1.39 18.27 -3.21
C VAL A 103 2.20 18.10 -1.93
N GLY A 104 3.36 18.74 -1.89
CA GLY A 104 4.22 18.67 -0.71
C GLY A 104 5.01 17.36 -0.61
N ARG A 105 4.86 16.64 0.48
CA ARG A 105 5.60 15.40 0.77
C ARG A 105 4.72 14.42 1.55
N ALA A 106 5.12 13.16 1.59
CA ALA A 106 4.51 12.16 2.44
C ALA A 106 4.55 12.61 3.92
N GLU A 107 3.43 12.50 4.61
CA GLU A 107 3.32 12.77 6.04
C GLU A 107 3.07 11.44 6.77
N PRO A 108 3.91 11.07 7.76
CA PRO A 108 3.70 9.83 8.48
C PRO A 108 2.39 9.90 9.30
N VAL A 109 1.58 8.86 9.20
CA VAL A 109 0.38 8.70 10.03
C VAL A 109 0.83 8.28 11.44
N PRO A 110 0.43 9.00 12.50
CA PRO A 110 0.81 8.64 13.87
C PRO A 110 0.37 7.22 14.23
N ALA A 111 1.25 6.45 14.90
CA ALA A 111 0.97 5.06 15.30
C ALA A 111 -0.34 4.90 16.09
N ALA A 112 -0.72 5.91 16.88
CA ALA A 112 -1.99 5.92 17.62
C ALA A 112 -3.25 5.94 16.72
N ARG A 113 -3.10 6.20 15.42
CA ARG A 113 -4.19 6.24 14.44
C ARG A 113 -4.29 4.98 13.58
N LEU A 114 -3.27 4.11 13.61
CA LEU A 114 -3.24 2.91 12.74
C LEU A 114 -4.40 1.96 13.01
N ALA A 115 -4.77 1.74 14.28
CA ALA A 115 -5.92 0.91 14.61
C ALA A 115 -7.24 1.50 14.09
N ALA A 116 -7.41 2.83 14.12
CA ALA A 116 -8.58 3.49 13.54
C ALA A 116 -8.58 3.41 12.01
N LEU A 117 -7.40 3.46 11.40
CA LEU A 117 -7.25 3.24 9.95
C LEU A 117 -7.63 1.81 9.58
N GLY A 118 -7.10 0.79 10.27
CA GLY A 118 -7.47 -0.61 10.04
C GLY A 118 -8.98 -0.82 10.12
N GLN A 119 -9.62 -0.29 11.17
CA GLN A 119 -11.07 -0.37 11.31
C GLN A 119 -11.82 0.32 10.15
N ALA A 120 -11.35 1.49 9.69
CA ALA A 120 -11.97 2.19 8.57
C ALA A 120 -11.79 1.44 7.24
N LEU A 121 -10.71 0.67 7.09
CA LEU A 121 -10.48 -0.21 5.94
C LEU A 121 -11.36 -1.45 5.98
N ASP A 122 -11.58 -2.04 7.16
CA ASP A 122 -12.51 -3.16 7.36
C ASP A 122 -13.97 -2.76 7.13
N ASP A 123 -14.32 -1.49 7.38
CA ASP A 123 -15.66 -0.94 7.23
C ASP A 123 -15.94 -0.41 5.80
N LEU A 124 -15.02 -0.61 4.83
CA LEU A 124 -15.29 -0.30 3.43
C LEU A 124 -16.50 -1.10 2.92
N SER A 125 -17.28 -0.48 2.06
CA SER A 125 -18.53 -1.07 1.56
C SER A 125 -18.71 -0.87 0.05
N LEU A 126 -19.55 -1.68 -0.55
CA LEU A 126 -19.95 -1.47 -1.93
C LEU A 126 -20.79 -0.21 -2.04
N PRO A 127 -20.63 0.56 -3.12
CA PRO A 127 -21.43 1.76 -3.35
C PRO A 127 -22.93 1.43 -3.47
N GLU A 128 -23.76 2.29 -2.89
CA GLU A 128 -25.21 2.20 -3.09
C GLU A 128 -25.58 2.58 -4.53
N ASP A 129 -26.56 1.87 -5.10
CA ASP A 129 -27.17 2.26 -6.36
C ASP A 129 -27.85 3.64 -6.21
N GLU A 130 -27.83 4.46 -7.26
CA GLU A 130 -28.51 5.76 -7.32
C GLU A 130 -28.05 6.81 -6.29
N ARG A 131 -26.80 6.71 -5.77
CA ARG A 131 -26.24 7.77 -4.90
C ARG A 131 -26.06 9.08 -5.68
N MET A 132 -26.34 10.20 -5.04
CA MET A 132 -26.08 11.53 -5.58
C MET A 132 -24.79 12.09 -5.01
N CYS A 133 -23.82 12.34 -5.88
CA CYS A 133 -22.55 12.96 -5.53
C CYS A 133 -22.54 14.44 -5.90
N THR A 134 -21.80 15.25 -5.15
CA THR A 134 -21.55 16.64 -5.52
C THR A 134 -20.66 16.68 -6.78
N ALA A 135 -20.83 17.70 -7.61
CA ALA A 135 -20.04 17.87 -8.84
C ALA A 135 -18.81 18.80 -8.63
N ASP A 136 -18.36 18.92 -7.40
CA ASP A 136 -17.15 19.67 -7.05
C ASP A 136 -15.90 18.82 -7.32
N LEU A 137 -14.79 19.48 -7.61
CA LEU A 137 -13.48 18.87 -7.71
C LEU A 137 -12.64 19.33 -6.51
N GLY A 138 -12.08 18.38 -5.79
CA GLY A 138 -11.21 18.61 -4.65
C GLY A 138 -9.89 17.83 -4.77
N PRO A 139 -9.09 17.79 -3.72
CA PRO A 139 -7.88 16.97 -3.72
C PRO A 139 -8.23 15.47 -3.67
N ARG A 140 -7.26 14.66 -4.09
CA ARG A 140 -7.18 13.23 -3.76
C ARG A 140 -6.20 13.02 -2.65
N TRP A 141 -6.48 12.06 -1.81
CA TRP A 141 -5.56 11.61 -0.78
C TRP A 141 -5.21 10.15 -1.04
N MET A 142 -3.94 9.82 -0.95
CA MET A 142 -3.50 8.42 -0.93
C MET A 142 -2.92 8.13 0.44
N VAL A 143 -3.44 7.11 1.09
CA VAL A 143 -2.80 6.48 2.24
C VAL A 143 -1.98 5.33 1.71
N VAL A 144 -0.67 5.41 1.82
CA VAL A 144 0.21 4.27 1.56
C VAL A 144 0.51 3.64 2.90
N TYR A 145 0.21 2.36 3.06
CA TYR A 145 0.57 1.64 4.28
C TYR A 145 1.40 0.40 3.99
N ASP A 146 2.18 0.02 4.98
CA ASP A 146 3.07 -1.13 4.97
C ASP A 146 2.51 -2.22 5.88
N HIS A 147 2.61 -3.48 5.40
CA HIS A 147 2.41 -4.68 6.16
C HIS A 147 3.50 -5.70 5.78
N ASP A 148 4.42 -5.96 6.69
CA ASP A 148 5.55 -6.90 6.51
C ASP A 148 6.42 -6.62 5.26
N GLY A 149 6.48 -5.36 4.82
CA GLY A 149 7.24 -4.89 3.66
C GLY A 149 6.43 -4.79 2.37
N ASP A 150 5.17 -5.22 2.37
CA ASP A 150 4.25 -5.06 1.24
C ASP A 150 3.49 -3.74 1.36
N LEU A 151 3.53 -2.94 0.30
CA LEU A 151 2.88 -1.63 0.27
C LEU A 151 1.50 -1.74 -0.36
N THR A 152 0.54 -1.12 0.30
CA THR A 152 -0.83 -0.94 -0.20
C THR A 152 -1.15 0.53 -0.31
N GLY A 153 -1.78 0.94 -1.40
CA GLY A 153 -2.30 2.29 -1.60
C GLY A 153 -3.82 2.32 -1.50
N VAL A 154 -4.33 3.30 -0.74
CA VAL A 154 -5.76 3.58 -0.60
C VAL A 154 -6.00 5.00 -1.05
N VAL A 155 -6.54 5.19 -2.25
CA VAL A 155 -6.82 6.52 -2.81
C VAL A 155 -8.25 6.91 -2.49
N VAL A 156 -8.41 8.09 -1.91
CA VAL A 156 -9.70 8.65 -1.51
C VAL A 156 -9.92 9.99 -2.19
N ASP A 157 -11.03 10.15 -2.87
CA ASP A 157 -11.48 11.44 -3.39
C ASP A 157 -12.01 12.30 -2.22
N ASP A 158 -11.42 13.48 -1.96
CA ASP A 158 -11.99 14.41 -0.96
C ASP A 158 -13.02 15.36 -1.61
N TYR A 159 -13.80 14.81 -2.50
CA TYR A 159 -14.89 15.45 -3.23
C TYR A 159 -15.93 14.40 -3.66
N GLY A 160 -16.99 14.84 -4.29
CA GLY A 160 -18.02 13.95 -4.79
C GLY A 160 -18.60 13.04 -3.70
N CYS A 161 -18.65 11.76 -3.96
CA CYS A 161 -19.09 10.73 -3.02
C CYS A 161 -17.97 10.21 -2.11
N ARG A 162 -16.76 10.77 -2.19
CA ARG A 162 -15.57 10.32 -1.45
C ARG A 162 -15.24 8.86 -1.69
N GLU A 163 -15.17 8.53 -2.95
CA GLU A 163 -14.86 7.18 -3.42
C GLU A 163 -13.47 6.74 -2.99
N VAL A 164 -13.37 5.44 -2.72
CA VAL A 164 -12.11 4.77 -2.38
C VAL A 164 -11.72 3.85 -3.51
N ARG A 165 -10.45 3.90 -3.91
CA ARG A 165 -9.82 2.98 -4.88
C ARG A 165 -8.57 2.38 -4.27
N LEU A 166 -8.36 1.10 -4.48
CA LEU A 166 -7.24 0.35 -3.92
C LEU A 166 -6.17 0.08 -4.97
N THR A 167 -4.93 -0.04 -4.53
CA THR A 167 -3.80 -0.51 -5.34
C THR A 167 -2.80 -1.28 -4.48
N ASP A 168 -2.31 -2.40 -4.99
CA ASP A 168 -1.29 -3.25 -4.36
C ASP A 168 0.14 -2.77 -4.64
N GLU A 169 0.34 -1.99 -5.69
CA GLU A 169 1.60 -1.38 -6.05
C GLU A 169 1.42 0.14 -6.25
N PRO A 170 1.47 0.94 -5.17
CA PRO A 170 1.11 2.37 -5.21
C PRO A 170 1.87 3.21 -6.24
N PHE A 171 3.04 2.74 -6.70
CA PHE A 171 3.89 3.45 -7.66
C PHE A 171 3.67 3.01 -9.11
N GLU A 172 3.01 1.88 -9.35
CA GLU A 172 2.91 1.26 -10.67
C GLU A 172 1.47 0.95 -11.08
N THR A 173 0.68 0.36 -10.14
CA THR A 173 -0.69 -0.07 -10.44
C THR A 173 -1.67 1.07 -10.26
N PRO A 174 -2.46 1.42 -11.28
CA PRO A 174 -3.49 2.47 -11.18
C PRO A 174 -4.53 2.14 -10.12
N PRO A 175 -4.95 3.13 -9.31
CA PRO A 175 -5.96 2.92 -8.29
C PRO A 175 -7.28 2.40 -8.86
N GLY A 176 -7.84 1.36 -8.23
CA GLY A 176 -9.08 0.71 -8.65
C GLY A 176 -8.92 -0.31 -9.78
N GLN A 177 -7.68 -0.66 -10.16
CA GLN A 177 -7.41 -1.69 -11.18
C GLN A 177 -6.71 -2.92 -10.61
N ALA A 178 -6.27 -2.89 -9.36
CA ALA A 178 -5.68 -4.05 -8.69
C ALA A 178 -6.75 -5.11 -8.37
N ASP A 179 -6.42 -6.38 -8.60
CA ASP A 179 -7.26 -7.54 -8.31
C ASP A 179 -6.48 -8.66 -7.58
N GLU A 180 -5.26 -8.35 -7.10
CA GLU A 180 -4.38 -9.26 -6.38
C GLU A 180 -4.28 -8.85 -4.90
N ASN A 181 -3.68 -9.69 -4.08
CA ASN A 181 -3.36 -9.42 -2.68
C ASN A 181 -4.54 -8.94 -1.80
N GLY A 182 -5.75 -9.40 -2.09
CA GLY A 182 -6.96 -9.01 -1.39
C GLY A 182 -7.57 -7.67 -1.83
N MET A 183 -7.00 -7.06 -2.89
CA MET A 183 -7.58 -5.89 -3.54
C MET A 183 -8.80 -6.29 -4.38
N VAL A 184 -9.60 -5.29 -4.70
CA VAL A 184 -10.73 -5.43 -5.62
C VAL A 184 -10.70 -4.29 -6.63
N PRO A 185 -10.98 -4.55 -7.92
CA PRO A 185 -11.13 -3.49 -8.90
C PRO A 185 -12.42 -2.69 -8.66
N GLY A 186 -12.40 -1.43 -9.08
CA GLY A 186 -13.55 -0.54 -8.96
C GLY A 186 -13.45 0.42 -7.80
N VAL A 187 -14.58 1.08 -7.51
CA VAL A 187 -14.72 2.05 -6.43
C VAL A 187 -15.51 1.45 -5.26
N LEU A 188 -15.14 1.87 -4.05
CA LEU A 188 -15.77 1.51 -2.79
C LEU A 188 -16.27 2.78 -2.08
N ASP A 189 -17.20 2.61 -1.15
CA ASP A 189 -17.60 3.63 -0.18
C ASP A 189 -16.81 3.49 1.13
N GLY A 190 -16.72 4.58 1.90
CA GLY A 190 -16.00 4.60 3.19
C GLY A 190 -14.93 5.68 3.29
N GLY A 191 -14.69 6.45 2.22
CA GLY A 191 -13.60 7.44 2.17
C GLY A 191 -13.63 8.46 3.30
N THR A 192 -14.80 8.87 3.77
CA THR A 192 -14.91 9.78 4.93
C THR A 192 -14.31 9.18 6.20
N ALA A 193 -14.54 7.89 6.44
CA ALA A 193 -13.99 7.19 7.61
C ALA A 193 -12.46 7.06 7.48
N VAL A 194 -11.96 6.68 6.32
CA VAL A 194 -10.52 6.58 6.03
C VAL A 194 -9.84 7.94 6.26
N LEU A 195 -10.33 9.02 5.66
CA LEU A 195 -9.76 10.36 5.82
C LEU A 195 -9.79 10.82 7.29
N THR A 196 -10.88 10.57 8.00
CA THR A 196 -10.99 10.90 9.43
C THR A 196 -9.97 10.12 10.27
N ALA A 197 -9.79 8.84 9.99
CA ALA A 197 -8.85 7.98 10.70
C ALA A 197 -7.41 8.51 10.58
N VAL A 198 -6.99 8.98 9.40
CA VAL A 198 -5.64 9.53 9.20
C VAL A 198 -5.51 11.01 9.58
N GLY A 199 -6.61 11.68 9.95
CA GLY A 199 -6.60 13.06 10.45
C GLY A 199 -6.89 14.13 9.41
N VAL A 200 -7.34 13.74 8.23
CA VAL A 200 -7.96 14.63 7.25
C VAL A 200 -9.43 14.74 7.62
N GLY A 201 -9.79 15.73 8.40
CA GLY A 201 -11.17 15.97 8.81
C GLY A 201 -11.41 17.48 8.90
N ARG A 202 -12.58 17.88 8.43
CA ARG A 202 -13.11 19.23 8.66
C ARG A 202 -13.87 19.26 9.97
#